data_cdeb3db60172edbd5655caf3d257115c
#
_entry.id   cdeb3db60172edbd5655caf3d257115c
#
_cell.length_a   1.000
_cell.length_b   1.000
_cell.length_c   1.000
_cell.angle_alpha   90.00
_cell.angle_beta   90.00
_cell.angle_gamma   90.00
#
_symmetry.space_group_name_H-M   'P 1'
#
loop_
_entity.id
_entity.type
_entity.pdbx_description
1 polymer ?
#
loop_
_entity_poly.entity_id
_entity_poly.type
_entity_poly.pdbx_seq_one_letter_code
_entity_poly.pdbx_strand_id
1 'polypeptide(L)'
;MKKFLYTMIAGASLALAACNSQPQSTDMASQKKDIGLQLYSIRQLIGNAETFATNGDSILARLAGMGYTCVEAANYGNGKLYGMDPEAYKACVEKAGLKSLSTHTTRGLSEEELKAGAASEETMKWWDECIAAHKAAGVEYIVTPWQNLPKTLEELKLWCEYHNAIGKKCAEAGIKYGYHNHAHEFKKVEDQVMLAYMIENTDPQYVFFELDVYWTVMGQASPVEYFKKYPGRFKLLHIKDHKEIGQSGMVGFDAIFKNAEVAGVEHIIVEAEAYECADMMDGVKLCADYLLNADFVKACYSK
;
A
#
# COMPACT_ATOMS: atom_id res chain seq x y z
N MET A 1 74.02 41.29 54.24
CA MET A 1 73.44 42.19 53.26
C MET A 1 72.62 41.32 52.26
N LYS A 2 71.33 41.11 52.50
CA LYS A 2 70.47 40.33 51.69
C LYS A 2 69.39 41.24 51.11
N LYS A 3 69.34 41.33 49.77
CA LYS A 3 68.37 42.08 49.04
C LYS A 3 67.11 41.18 48.88
N PHE A 4 65.96 41.65 49.36
CA PHE A 4 64.67 41.07 49.11
C PHE A 4 64.11 41.64 47.81
N LEU A 5 63.75 40.74 46.92
CA LEU A 5 63.09 41.02 45.65
C LEU A 5 61.58 40.75 45.82
N TYR A 6 60.76 41.79 45.70
CA TYR A 6 59.30 41.62 45.67
C TYR A 6 58.83 41.34 44.28
N THR A 7 58.20 40.17 44.11
CA THR A 7 57.53 39.79 42.86
C THR A 7 56.07 40.18 42.99
N MET A 8 55.59 41.03 42.11
CA MET A 8 54.16 41.32 41.97
C MET A 8 53.50 40.19 41.23
N ILE A 9 52.47 39.60 41.82
CA ILE A 9 51.56 38.66 41.16
C ILE A 9 50.39 39.45 40.61
N ALA A 10 50.31 39.55 39.29
CA ALA A 10 49.14 40.08 38.60
C ALA A 10 48.02 38.99 38.55
N GLY A 11 46.95 39.28 39.25
CA GLY A 11 45.76 38.42 39.22
C GLY A 11 44.99 38.56 37.89
N ALA A 12 44.98 37.53 37.11
CA ALA A 12 44.10 37.41 35.92
C ALA A 12 42.74 36.88 36.35
N SER A 13 41.74 37.74 36.30
CA SER A 13 40.35 37.36 36.53
C SER A 13 39.82 36.61 35.29
N LEU A 14 39.65 35.29 35.36
CA LEU A 14 38.91 34.52 34.35
C LEU A 14 37.41 34.82 34.53
N ALA A 15 36.83 35.52 33.59
CA ALA A 15 35.38 35.59 33.42
C ALA A 15 34.88 34.27 32.80
N LEU A 16 34.22 33.44 33.59
CA LEU A 16 33.47 32.30 33.09
C LEU A 16 32.21 32.82 32.38
N ALA A 17 32.26 32.89 31.05
CA ALA A 17 31.05 33.01 30.23
C ALA A 17 30.28 31.70 30.32
N ALA A 18 29.22 31.64 31.10
CA ALA A 18 28.25 30.57 31.09
C ALA A 18 27.50 30.65 29.77
N CYS A 19 27.86 29.82 28.80
CA CYS A 19 27.03 29.56 27.63
C CYS A 19 25.74 28.84 28.09
N ASN A 20 24.70 29.63 28.23
CA ASN A 20 23.32 29.13 28.41
C ASN A 20 22.86 28.57 27.07
N SER A 21 23.26 27.34 26.72
CA SER A 21 22.65 26.59 25.63
C SER A 21 21.29 26.13 26.10
N GLN A 22 20.26 26.97 25.85
CA GLN A 22 18.89 26.44 25.80
C GLN A 22 18.86 25.32 24.76
N PRO A 23 18.29 24.15 25.10
CA PRO A 23 18.00 23.16 24.07
C PRO A 23 17.01 23.83 23.08
N GLN A 24 17.46 24.07 21.84
CA GLN A 24 16.56 24.32 20.77
C GLN A 24 15.64 23.11 20.73
N SER A 25 14.40 23.25 21.16
CA SER A 25 13.31 22.40 20.77
C SER A 25 13.23 22.54 19.26
N THR A 26 13.87 21.62 18.53
CA THR A 26 13.49 21.36 17.16
C THR A 26 12.05 20.89 17.24
N ASP A 27 11.10 21.79 17.00
CA ASP A 27 9.80 21.44 16.53
C ASP A 27 10.01 20.63 15.24
N MET A 28 10.20 19.33 15.40
CA MET A 28 9.90 18.37 14.35
C MET A 28 8.38 18.41 14.23
N ALA A 29 7.85 19.39 13.50
CA ALA A 29 6.54 19.28 12.93
C ALA A 29 6.54 17.89 12.27
N SER A 30 5.78 16.95 12.82
CA SER A 30 5.73 15.58 12.36
C SER A 30 5.37 15.63 10.89
N GLN A 31 6.34 15.33 10.02
CA GLN A 31 6.09 15.32 8.58
C GLN A 31 4.89 14.38 8.35
N LYS A 32 3.83 14.90 7.75
CA LYS A 32 2.61 14.11 7.45
C LYS A 32 3.04 12.88 6.65
N LYS A 33 2.82 11.70 7.19
CA LYS A 33 3.15 10.44 6.51
C LYS A 33 2.09 10.13 5.46
N ASP A 34 2.53 9.63 4.31
CA ASP A 34 1.65 9.20 3.23
C ASP A 34 1.19 7.76 3.49
N ILE A 35 -0.03 7.61 3.98
CA ILE A 35 -0.65 6.31 4.29
C ILE A 35 -2.01 6.20 3.61
N GLY A 36 -2.27 5.10 2.95
CA GLY A 36 -3.55 4.77 2.33
C GLY A 36 -4.42 3.87 3.19
N LEU A 37 -5.71 3.82 2.88
CA LEU A 37 -6.65 2.81 3.39
C LEU A 37 -7.30 2.05 2.25
N GLN A 38 -7.24 0.71 2.28
CA GLN A 38 -8.09 -0.14 1.47
C GLN A 38 -9.52 -0.06 2.02
N LEU A 39 -10.47 0.43 1.20
CA LEU A 39 -11.85 0.69 1.63
C LEU A 39 -12.63 -0.59 1.98
N TYR A 40 -12.15 -1.76 1.56
CA TYR A 40 -12.70 -3.05 1.99
C TYR A 40 -12.61 -3.24 3.51
N SER A 41 -11.64 -2.60 4.16
CA SER A 41 -11.48 -2.59 5.62
C SER A 41 -12.73 -2.11 6.33
N ILE A 42 -13.48 -1.19 5.73
CA ILE A 42 -14.71 -0.61 6.30
C ILE A 42 -15.94 -0.96 5.45
N ARG A 43 -15.91 -2.07 4.72
CA ARG A 43 -16.97 -2.50 3.78
C ARG A 43 -18.36 -2.53 4.36
N GLN A 44 -18.52 -2.85 5.66
CA GLN A 44 -19.83 -2.89 6.30
C GLN A 44 -20.43 -1.48 6.49
N LEU A 45 -19.59 -0.46 6.67
CA LEU A 45 -20.02 0.95 6.78
C LEU A 45 -20.27 1.56 5.41
N ILE A 46 -19.48 1.18 4.41
CA ILE A 46 -19.67 1.60 3.01
C ILE A 46 -20.97 1.01 2.46
N GLY A 47 -21.25 -0.26 2.78
CA GLY A 47 -22.48 -0.93 2.38
C GLY A 47 -22.58 -1.11 0.86
N ASN A 48 -23.73 -0.74 0.30
CA ASN A 48 -23.98 -0.76 -1.14
C ASN A 48 -23.82 0.64 -1.78
N ALA A 49 -24.06 0.76 -3.09
CA ALA A 49 -23.93 2.00 -3.83
C ALA A 49 -24.82 3.15 -3.28
N GLU A 50 -26.04 2.85 -2.83
CA GLU A 50 -26.95 3.85 -2.26
C GLU A 50 -26.43 4.35 -0.91
N THR A 51 -25.92 3.43 -0.08
CA THR A 51 -25.32 3.76 1.22
C THR A 51 -24.08 4.63 1.03
N PHE A 52 -23.21 4.29 0.08
CA PHE A 52 -22.01 5.08 -0.18
C PHE A 52 -22.33 6.44 -0.78
N ALA A 53 -23.30 6.54 -1.69
CA ALA A 53 -23.77 7.81 -2.25
C ALA A 53 -24.30 8.76 -1.16
N THR A 54 -24.87 8.22 -0.07
CA THR A 54 -25.41 9.00 1.05
C THR A 54 -24.34 9.36 2.09
N ASN A 55 -23.47 8.39 2.44
CA ASN A 55 -22.57 8.50 3.60
C ASN A 55 -21.10 8.67 3.21
N GLY A 56 -20.73 8.52 1.93
CA GLY A 56 -19.35 8.51 1.46
C GLY A 56 -18.58 9.77 1.83
N ASP A 57 -19.17 10.95 1.66
CA ASP A 57 -18.56 12.23 2.07
C ASP A 57 -18.15 12.22 3.55
N SER A 58 -19.05 11.77 4.43
CA SER A 58 -18.80 11.73 5.88
C SER A 58 -17.73 10.68 6.25
N ILE A 59 -17.80 9.50 5.63
CA ILE A 59 -16.83 8.41 5.86
C ILE A 59 -15.44 8.88 5.43
N LEU A 60 -15.29 9.40 4.21
CA LEU A 60 -14.02 9.85 3.67
C LEU A 60 -13.43 11.01 4.47
N ALA A 61 -14.26 11.98 4.90
CA ALA A 61 -13.80 13.07 5.75
C ALA A 61 -13.28 12.58 7.12
N ARG A 62 -13.91 11.56 7.71
CA ARG A 62 -13.41 10.92 8.94
C ARG A 62 -12.06 10.26 8.71
N LEU A 63 -11.87 9.54 7.59
CA LEU A 63 -10.58 8.91 7.24
C LEU A 63 -9.46 9.96 7.08
N ALA A 64 -9.74 11.05 6.37
CA ALA A 64 -8.80 12.16 6.25
C ALA A 64 -8.44 12.78 7.62
N GLY A 65 -9.43 12.92 8.50
CA GLY A 65 -9.24 13.38 9.89
C GLY A 65 -8.40 12.45 10.76
N MET A 66 -8.30 11.17 10.40
CA MET A 66 -7.43 10.18 11.05
C MET A 66 -5.98 10.21 10.53
N GLY A 67 -5.71 10.98 9.48
CA GLY A 67 -4.38 11.12 8.90
C GLY A 67 -4.14 10.29 7.63
N TYR A 68 -5.11 9.55 7.14
CA TYR A 68 -5.01 8.94 5.81
C TYR A 68 -4.91 10.02 4.73
N THR A 69 -4.15 9.74 3.68
CA THR A 69 -3.89 10.67 2.56
C THR A 69 -4.50 10.20 1.26
N CYS A 70 -4.73 8.90 1.14
CA CYS A 70 -5.30 8.27 -0.04
C CYS A 70 -6.15 7.06 0.31
N VAL A 71 -6.91 6.60 -0.67
CA VAL A 71 -7.73 5.40 -0.56
C VAL A 71 -7.47 4.45 -1.73
N GLU A 72 -7.66 3.17 -1.43
CA GLU A 72 -7.77 2.13 -2.43
C GLU A 72 -9.22 1.62 -2.46
N ALA A 73 -9.87 1.73 -3.63
CA ALA A 73 -11.23 1.26 -3.81
C ALA A 73 -11.28 -0.26 -3.98
N ALA A 74 -12.40 -0.88 -3.62
CA ALA A 74 -12.62 -2.33 -3.76
C ALA A 74 -13.98 -2.67 -4.40
N ASN A 75 -14.57 -1.73 -5.08
CA ASN A 75 -15.88 -1.94 -5.72
C ASN A 75 -15.93 -1.22 -7.07
N TYR A 76 -15.72 -1.99 -8.12
CA TYR A 76 -15.92 -1.56 -9.50
C TYR A 76 -16.88 -2.51 -10.21
N GLY A 77 -17.82 -1.95 -10.95
CA GLY A 77 -18.74 -2.71 -11.77
C GLY A 77 -19.54 -1.81 -12.72
N ASN A 78 -19.80 -2.29 -13.92
CA ASN A 78 -20.58 -1.58 -14.93
C ASN A 78 -20.10 -0.15 -15.20
N GLY A 79 -18.79 0.07 -15.25
CA GLY A 79 -18.17 1.39 -15.50
C GLY A 79 -18.20 2.34 -14.29
N LYS A 80 -18.58 1.89 -13.10
CA LYS A 80 -18.79 2.71 -11.89
C LYS A 80 -17.94 2.23 -10.71
N LEU A 81 -17.53 3.16 -9.85
CA LEU A 81 -16.90 2.87 -8.55
C LEU A 81 -17.92 3.17 -7.45
N TYR A 82 -18.21 2.18 -6.61
CA TYR A 82 -19.26 2.28 -5.57
C TYR A 82 -20.62 2.80 -6.10
N GLY A 83 -20.95 2.45 -7.36
CA GLY A 83 -22.18 2.89 -8.04
C GLY A 83 -22.16 4.33 -8.55
N MET A 84 -21.09 5.08 -8.32
CA MET A 84 -20.91 6.45 -8.82
C MET A 84 -20.21 6.45 -10.18
N ASP A 85 -20.54 7.42 -11.02
CA ASP A 85 -19.74 7.69 -12.22
C ASP A 85 -18.30 8.05 -11.82
N PRO A 86 -17.29 7.70 -12.63
CA PRO A 86 -15.87 7.82 -12.24
C PRO A 86 -15.47 9.22 -11.77
N GLU A 87 -15.90 10.26 -12.48
CA GLU A 87 -15.59 11.64 -12.13
C GLU A 87 -16.30 12.08 -10.84
N ALA A 88 -17.51 11.59 -10.59
CA ALA A 88 -18.24 11.87 -9.35
C ALA A 88 -17.57 11.18 -8.15
N TYR A 89 -17.09 9.94 -8.31
CA TYR A 89 -16.30 9.25 -7.30
C TYR A 89 -15.01 10.02 -6.99
N LYS A 90 -14.26 10.42 -8.03
CA LYS A 90 -13.06 11.25 -7.89
C LYS A 90 -13.34 12.52 -7.08
N ALA A 91 -14.36 13.27 -7.47
CA ALA A 91 -14.73 14.52 -6.80
C ALA A 91 -15.10 14.29 -5.33
N CYS A 92 -15.78 13.18 -5.00
CA CYS A 92 -16.12 12.79 -3.62
C CYS A 92 -14.86 12.55 -2.78
N VAL A 93 -13.89 11.80 -3.31
CA VAL A 93 -12.62 11.51 -2.63
C VAL A 93 -11.79 12.79 -2.45
N GLU A 94 -11.64 13.59 -3.50
CA GLU A 94 -10.87 14.85 -3.46
C GLU A 94 -11.48 15.89 -2.53
N LYS A 95 -12.81 15.97 -2.45
CA LYS A 95 -13.53 16.83 -1.51
C LYS A 95 -13.17 16.56 -0.06
N ALA A 96 -12.89 15.30 0.29
CA ALA A 96 -12.43 14.92 1.62
C ALA A 96 -10.93 15.23 1.85
N GLY A 97 -10.20 15.69 0.83
CA GLY A 97 -8.75 15.92 0.88
C GLY A 97 -7.94 14.63 0.72
N LEU A 98 -8.54 13.57 0.21
CA LEU A 98 -7.91 12.29 -0.09
C LEU A 98 -7.59 12.16 -1.59
N LYS A 99 -6.70 11.23 -1.92
CA LYS A 99 -6.39 10.85 -3.30
C LYS A 99 -7.03 9.50 -3.61
N SER A 100 -7.67 9.36 -4.77
CA SER A 100 -8.09 8.07 -5.32
C SER A 100 -6.86 7.39 -5.93
N LEU A 101 -6.07 6.68 -5.09
CA LEU A 101 -4.75 6.19 -5.48
C LEU A 101 -4.83 4.91 -6.29
N SER A 102 -5.51 3.92 -5.76
CA SER A 102 -5.51 2.54 -6.25
C SER A 102 -6.90 1.94 -6.20
N THR A 103 -7.06 0.80 -6.86
CA THR A 103 -8.30 0.01 -6.80
C THR A 103 -8.02 -1.47 -6.94
N HIS A 104 -8.69 -2.27 -6.11
CA HIS A 104 -8.82 -3.71 -6.31
C HIS A 104 -9.94 -3.98 -7.34
N THR A 105 -9.54 -4.47 -8.50
CA THR A 105 -10.45 -4.73 -9.63
C THR A 105 -9.97 -5.96 -10.39
N THR A 106 -10.88 -6.86 -10.70
CA THR A 106 -10.53 -8.09 -11.42
C THR A 106 -11.63 -8.52 -12.40
N ARG A 107 -11.20 -9.12 -13.48
CA ARG A 107 -11.99 -10.04 -14.31
C ARG A 107 -11.09 -11.27 -14.57
N GLY A 108 -11.45 -12.38 -13.96
CA GLY A 108 -10.70 -13.64 -14.14
C GLY A 108 -10.97 -14.27 -15.51
N LEU A 109 -10.09 -15.18 -15.90
CA LEU A 109 -10.32 -16.04 -17.07
C LEU A 109 -11.42 -17.07 -16.79
N SER A 110 -12.35 -17.24 -17.70
CA SER A 110 -13.38 -18.28 -17.65
C SER A 110 -12.78 -19.67 -17.94
N GLU A 111 -13.53 -20.73 -17.65
CA GLU A 111 -13.08 -22.09 -18.00
C GLU A 111 -12.90 -22.30 -19.51
N GLU A 112 -13.71 -21.63 -20.33
CA GLU A 112 -13.60 -21.65 -21.79
C GLU A 112 -12.30 -20.97 -22.25
N GLU A 113 -11.94 -19.83 -21.66
CA GLU A 113 -10.71 -19.10 -21.96
C GLU A 113 -9.48 -19.89 -21.50
N LEU A 114 -9.54 -20.53 -20.32
CA LEU A 114 -8.47 -21.42 -19.86
C LEU A 114 -8.27 -22.62 -20.82
N LYS A 115 -9.35 -23.23 -21.32
CA LYS A 115 -9.28 -24.31 -22.31
C LYS A 115 -8.78 -23.83 -23.67
N ALA A 116 -9.15 -22.60 -24.06
CA ALA A 116 -8.70 -21.99 -25.31
C ALA A 116 -7.23 -21.51 -25.27
N GLY A 117 -6.66 -21.39 -24.07
CA GLY A 117 -5.29 -20.89 -23.88
C GLY A 117 -5.16 -19.39 -24.17
N ALA A 118 -6.25 -18.61 -24.10
CA ALA A 118 -6.22 -17.18 -24.33
C ALA A 118 -7.45 -16.49 -23.74
N ALA A 119 -7.30 -15.23 -23.33
CA ALA A 119 -8.41 -14.36 -22.99
C ALA A 119 -9.26 -14.04 -24.24
N SER A 120 -10.57 -13.99 -24.08
CA SER A 120 -11.49 -13.63 -25.16
C SER A 120 -11.43 -12.14 -25.51
N GLU A 121 -11.88 -11.78 -26.72
CA GLU A 121 -12.04 -10.37 -27.11
C GLU A 121 -13.00 -9.63 -26.16
N GLU A 122 -14.04 -10.30 -25.68
CA GLU A 122 -14.99 -9.73 -24.71
C GLU A 122 -14.29 -9.39 -23.38
N THR A 123 -13.47 -10.29 -22.87
CA THR A 123 -12.68 -10.05 -21.65
C THR A 123 -11.71 -8.88 -21.82
N MET A 124 -11.02 -8.80 -22.95
CA MET A 124 -10.08 -7.70 -23.22
C MET A 124 -10.80 -6.37 -23.45
N LYS A 125 -12.00 -6.37 -24.07
CA LYS A 125 -12.84 -5.18 -24.20
C LYS A 125 -13.33 -4.67 -22.84
N TRP A 126 -13.72 -5.57 -21.94
CA TRP A 126 -14.09 -5.20 -20.58
C TRP A 126 -12.93 -4.48 -19.85
N TRP A 127 -11.69 -4.93 -20.08
CA TRP A 127 -10.52 -4.22 -19.53
C TRP A 127 -10.33 -2.83 -20.16
N ASP A 128 -10.58 -2.66 -21.43
CA ASP A 128 -10.53 -1.32 -22.07
C ASP A 128 -11.53 -0.36 -21.42
N GLU A 129 -12.75 -0.80 -21.18
CA GLU A 129 -13.80 -0.02 -20.50
C GLU A 129 -13.44 0.25 -19.03
N CYS A 130 -12.91 -0.76 -18.34
CA CYS A 130 -12.44 -0.68 -16.97
C CYS A 130 -11.32 0.37 -16.82
N ILE A 131 -10.29 0.27 -17.64
CA ILE A 131 -9.14 1.18 -17.62
C ILE A 131 -9.58 2.63 -17.90
N ALA A 132 -10.47 2.84 -18.86
CA ALA A 132 -11.02 4.17 -19.17
C ALA A 132 -11.76 4.77 -17.96
N ALA A 133 -12.59 3.99 -17.28
CA ALA A 133 -13.31 4.42 -16.08
C ALA A 133 -12.33 4.76 -14.93
N HIS A 134 -11.31 3.93 -14.70
CA HIS A 134 -10.31 4.19 -13.67
C HIS A 134 -9.47 5.44 -13.96
N LYS A 135 -9.12 5.67 -15.21
CA LYS A 135 -8.45 6.91 -15.63
C LYS A 135 -9.31 8.14 -15.32
N ALA A 136 -10.61 8.10 -15.63
CA ALA A 136 -11.54 9.18 -15.32
C ALA A 136 -11.70 9.39 -13.81
N ALA A 137 -11.65 8.32 -13.03
CA ALA A 137 -11.65 8.36 -11.56
C ALA A 137 -10.32 8.86 -10.94
N GLY A 138 -9.30 9.15 -11.76
CA GLY A 138 -8.00 9.64 -11.28
C GLY A 138 -7.14 8.59 -10.59
N VAL A 139 -7.43 7.30 -10.82
CA VAL A 139 -6.70 6.16 -10.24
C VAL A 139 -5.35 6.01 -10.92
N GLU A 140 -4.30 5.79 -10.14
CA GLU A 140 -2.93 5.58 -10.64
C GLU A 140 -2.55 4.10 -10.72
N TYR A 141 -3.18 3.25 -9.91
CA TYR A 141 -2.88 1.83 -9.80
C TYR A 141 -4.16 1.00 -9.89
N ILE A 142 -4.17 0.01 -10.77
CA ILE A 142 -5.20 -1.04 -10.80
C ILE A 142 -4.54 -2.33 -10.34
N VAL A 143 -5.10 -2.99 -9.34
CA VAL A 143 -4.55 -4.22 -8.75
C VAL A 143 -5.59 -5.33 -8.85
N THR A 144 -5.21 -6.46 -9.42
CA THR A 144 -6.00 -7.69 -9.33
C THR A 144 -5.81 -8.33 -7.96
N PRO A 145 -6.88 -8.40 -7.13
CA PRO A 145 -6.74 -8.84 -5.74
C PRO A 145 -6.78 -10.36 -5.57
N TRP A 146 -7.16 -11.11 -6.59
CA TRP A 146 -7.41 -12.53 -6.46
C TRP A 146 -7.39 -13.27 -7.80
N GLN A 147 -6.77 -14.44 -7.80
CA GLN A 147 -7.03 -15.49 -8.80
C GLN A 147 -7.05 -16.86 -8.12
N ASN A 148 -7.76 -17.81 -8.71
CA ASN A 148 -7.75 -19.18 -8.22
C ASN A 148 -6.36 -19.81 -8.37
N LEU A 149 -6.04 -20.79 -7.52
CA LEU A 149 -4.82 -21.57 -7.66
C LEU A 149 -4.89 -22.38 -8.98
N PRO A 150 -3.99 -22.14 -9.94
CA PRO A 150 -3.96 -22.89 -11.19
C PRO A 150 -3.64 -24.36 -10.94
N LYS A 151 -4.14 -25.24 -11.82
CA LYS A 151 -3.95 -26.69 -11.70
C LYS A 151 -2.59 -27.16 -12.22
N THR A 152 -2.03 -26.43 -13.19
CA THR A 152 -0.77 -26.77 -13.87
C THR A 152 0.07 -25.52 -14.08
N LEU A 153 1.39 -25.70 -14.32
CA LEU A 153 2.28 -24.60 -14.71
C LEU A 153 1.91 -23.99 -16.06
N GLU A 154 1.32 -24.75 -16.97
CA GLU A 154 0.81 -24.23 -18.24
C GLU A 154 -0.34 -23.24 -18.01
N GLU A 155 -1.29 -23.60 -17.15
CA GLU A 155 -2.35 -22.67 -16.73
C GLU A 155 -1.80 -21.44 -16.03
N LEU A 156 -0.84 -21.61 -15.13
CA LEU A 156 -0.19 -20.49 -14.43
C LEU A 156 0.54 -19.56 -15.40
N LYS A 157 1.19 -20.12 -16.42
CA LYS A 157 1.83 -19.35 -17.49
C LYS A 157 0.81 -18.51 -18.26
N LEU A 158 -0.33 -19.09 -18.61
CA LEU A 158 -1.43 -18.36 -19.26
C LEU A 158 -1.90 -17.18 -18.41
N TRP A 159 -2.02 -17.35 -17.09
CA TRP A 159 -2.33 -16.24 -16.18
C TRP A 159 -1.26 -15.14 -16.22
N CYS A 160 0.02 -15.49 -16.26
CA CYS A 160 1.10 -14.49 -16.39
C CYS A 160 1.01 -13.72 -17.71
N GLU A 161 0.74 -14.39 -18.82
CA GLU A 161 0.54 -13.77 -20.14
C GLU A 161 -0.69 -12.84 -20.13
N TYR A 162 -1.76 -13.25 -19.47
CA TYR A 162 -2.96 -12.42 -19.29
C TYR A 162 -2.66 -11.17 -18.47
N HIS A 163 -1.96 -11.27 -17.35
CA HIS A 163 -1.55 -10.12 -16.55
C HIS A 163 -0.63 -9.17 -17.35
N ASN A 164 0.29 -9.70 -18.14
CA ASN A 164 1.13 -8.89 -19.03
C ASN A 164 0.29 -8.11 -20.06
N ALA A 165 -0.72 -8.75 -20.65
CA ALA A 165 -1.61 -8.11 -21.62
C ALA A 165 -2.42 -6.97 -21.00
N ILE A 166 -2.97 -7.19 -19.80
CA ILE A 166 -3.68 -6.14 -19.04
C ILE A 166 -2.72 -5.00 -18.67
N GLY A 167 -1.56 -5.35 -18.12
CA GLY A 167 -0.57 -4.36 -17.68
C GLY A 167 -0.09 -3.47 -18.81
N LYS A 168 0.08 -4.03 -20.03
CA LYS A 168 0.42 -3.25 -21.22
C LYS A 168 -0.69 -2.23 -21.56
N LYS A 169 -1.97 -2.65 -21.56
CA LYS A 169 -3.10 -1.74 -21.79
C LYS A 169 -3.18 -0.64 -20.73
N CYS A 170 -2.96 -0.97 -19.47
CA CYS A 170 -2.90 0.01 -18.37
C CYS A 170 -1.77 1.02 -18.60
N ALA A 171 -0.57 0.56 -18.97
CA ALA A 171 0.59 1.42 -19.24
C ALA A 171 0.33 2.40 -20.42
N GLU A 172 -0.32 1.95 -21.48
CA GLU A 172 -0.75 2.79 -22.61
C GLU A 172 -1.74 3.90 -22.17
N ALA A 173 -2.53 3.64 -21.13
CA ALA A 173 -3.44 4.61 -20.52
C ALA A 173 -2.76 5.50 -19.46
N GLY A 174 -1.51 5.22 -19.07
CA GLY A 174 -0.78 5.92 -18.01
C GLY A 174 -1.13 5.43 -16.61
N ILE A 175 -1.67 4.21 -16.47
CA ILE A 175 -2.00 3.55 -15.22
C ILE A 175 -1.02 2.39 -14.99
N LYS A 176 -0.61 2.16 -13.75
CA LYS A 176 0.19 0.99 -13.36
C LYS A 176 -0.71 -0.17 -13.00
N TYR A 177 -0.35 -1.37 -13.44
CA TYR A 177 -1.12 -2.59 -13.14
C TYR A 177 -0.34 -3.55 -12.27
N GLY A 178 -1.00 -4.14 -11.29
CA GLY A 178 -0.38 -5.07 -10.36
C GLY A 178 -1.26 -6.22 -9.90
N TYR A 179 -0.65 -7.09 -9.12
CA TYR A 179 -1.30 -8.24 -8.48
C TYR A 179 -1.07 -8.21 -6.97
N HIS A 180 -2.14 -8.41 -6.18
CA HIS A 180 -2.11 -8.53 -4.73
C HIS A 180 -2.19 -10.00 -4.32
N ASN A 181 -1.34 -10.42 -3.38
CA ASN A 181 -1.30 -11.78 -2.89
C ASN A 181 -2.08 -12.00 -1.60
N HIS A 182 -2.59 -13.21 -1.47
CA HIS A 182 -3.00 -13.84 -0.21
C HIS A 182 -2.00 -14.94 0.18
N ALA A 183 -2.40 -15.81 1.11
CA ALA A 183 -1.55 -16.92 1.53
C ALA A 183 -1.49 -18.09 0.52
N HIS A 184 -2.51 -18.22 -0.33
CA HIS A 184 -2.58 -19.36 -1.24
C HIS A 184 -1.58 -19.28 -2.41
N GLU A 185 -1.09 -18.09 -2.77
CA GLU A 185 -0.06 -17.93 -3.81
C GLU A 185 1.32 -18.40 -3.36
N PHE A 186 1.51 -18.67 -2.06
CA PHE A 186 2.71 -19.34 -1.55
C PHE A 186 2.64 -20.87 -1.65
N LYS A 187 1.50 -21.42 -2.08
CA LYS A 187 1.39 -22.86 -2.42
C LYS A 187 2.10 -23.13 -3.73
N LYS A 188 2.46 -24.40 -3.91
CA LYS A 188 3.04 -24.87 -5.17
C LYS A 188 1.97 -25.25 -6.17
N VAL A 189 2.22 -24.87 -7.42
CA VAL A 189 1.61 -25.42 -8.62
C VAL A 189 2.68 -26.35 -9.20
N GLU A 190 2.41 -27.66 -9.20
CA GLU A 190 3.41 -28.69 -9.46
C GLU A 190 4.60 -28.53 -8.49
N ASP A 191 5.79 -28.13 -8.96
CA ASP A 191 7.00 -27.94 -8.15
C ASP A 191 7.35 -26.47 -7.87
N GLN A 192 6.64 -25.50 -8.47
CA GLN A 192 6.91 -24.06 -8.37
C GLN A 192 5.97 -23.35 -7.40
N VAL A 193 6.49 -22.46 -6.56
CA VAL A 193 5.65 -21.55 -5.74
C VAL A 193 4.97 -20.55 -6.65
N MET A 194 3.63 -20.48 -6.61
CA MET A 194 2.82 -19.68 -7.53
C MET A 194 3.27 -18.22 -7.58
N LEU A 195 3.38 -17.51 -6.43
CA LEU A 195 3.79 -16.11 -6.42
C LEU A 195 5.19 -15.90 -7.01
N ALA A 196 6.14 -16.75 -6.66
CA ALA A 196 7.49 -16.68 -7.21
C ALA A 196 7.49 -16.85 -8.72
N TYR A 197 6.76 -17.83 -9.23
CA TYR A 197 6.60 -18.05 -10.66
C TYR A 197 5.95 -16.84 -11.36
N MET A 198 4.90 -16.26 -10.78
CA MET A 198 4.27 -15.06 -11.33
C MET A 198 5.24 -13.88 -11.41
N ILE A 199 6.03 -13.63 -10.36
CA ILE A 199 7.03 -12.56 -10.34
C ILE A 199 8.09 -12.78 -11.43
N GLU A 200 8.54 -14.00 -11.63
CA GLU A 200 9.59 -14.37 -12.58
C GLU A 200 9.11 -14.41 -14.03
N ASN A 201 7.79 -14.63 -14.28
CA ASN A 201 7.20 -14.80 -15.62
C ASN A 201 6.26 -13.66 -16.04
N THR A 202 6.20 -12.56 -15.29
CA THR A 202 5.52 -11.32 -15.70
C THR A 202 6.54 -10.22 -16.00
N ASP A 203 6.22 -9.40 -17.02
CA ASP A 203 7.08 -8.30 -17.44
C ASP A 203 7.10 -7.17 -16.39
N PRO A 204 8.26 -6.83 -15.80
CA PRO A 204 8.36 -5.78 -14.79
C PRO A 204 8.02 -4.36 -15.31
N GLN A 205 7.96 -4.17 -16.62
CA GLN A 205 7.50 -2.91 -17.20
C GLN A 205 5.98 -2.75 -17.11
N TYR A 206 5.24 -3.85 -17.05
CA TYR A 206 3.78 -3.85 -17.12
C TYR A 206 3.11 -4.34 -15.85
N VAL A 207 3.76 -5.21 -15.08
CA VAL A 207 3.16 -5.83 -13.89
C VAL A 207 4.05 -5.60 -12.66
N PHE A 208 3.52 -4.94 -11.66
CA PHE A 208 4.10 -4.89 -10.32
C PHE A 208 3.35 -5.82 -9.36
N PHE A 209 3.85 -5.95 -8.14
CA PHE A 209 3.16 -6.68 -7.07
C PHE A 209 2.84 -5.75 -5.91
N GLU A 210 1.63 -5.85 -5.40
CA GLU A 210 1.22 -5.32 -4.12
C GLU A 210 1.36 -6.44 -3.10
N LEU A 211 2.44 -6.40 -2.31
CA LEU A 211 2.67 -7.46 -1.34
C LEU A 211 1.85 -7.20 -0.08
N ASP A 212 0.94 -8.12 0.23
CA ASP A 212 0.32 -8.17 1.55
C ASP A 212 1.27 -8.85 2.55
N VAL A 213 1.73 -8.07 3.53
CA VAL A 213 2.76 -8.54 4.46
C VAL A 213 2.24 -9.59 5.45
N TYR A 214 0.97 -9.50 5.86
CA TYR A 214 0.34 -10.49 6.74
C TYR A 214 0.09 -11.81 6.02
N TRP A 215 -0.51 -11.75 4.82
CA TRP A 215 -0.77 -12.96 4.04
C TRP A 215 0.52 -13.65 3.59
N THR A 216 1.61 -12.89 3.40
CA THR A 216 2.95 -13.48 3.17
C THR A 216 3.41 -14.30 4.37
N VAL A 217 3.24 -13.77 5.60
CA VAL A 217 3.57 -14.51 6.84
C VAL A 217 2.66 -15.73 7.01
N MET A 218 1.36 -15.58 6.73
CA MET A 218 0.41 -16.70 6.76
C MET A 218 0.72 -17.78 5.71
N GLY A 219 1.28 -17.36 4.57
CA GLY A 219 1.84 -18.25 3.55
C GLY A 219 3.16 -18.91 3.95
N GLN A 220 3.63 -18.72 5.19
CA GLN A 220 4.90 -19.24 5.72
C GLN A 220 6.12 -18.73 4.94
N ALA A 221 6.05 -17.50 4.44
CA ALA A 221 7.12 -16.82 3.74
C ALA A 221 7.52 -15.51 4.46
N SER A 222 8.67 -14.96 4.06
CA SER A 222 9.19 -13.73 4.63
C SER A 222 9.05 -12.58 3.61
N PRO A 223 8.32 -11.49 3.93
CA PRO A 223 8.29 -10.30 3.07
C PRO A 223 9.70 -9.79 2.74
N VAL A 224 10.59 -9.74 3.73
CA VAL A 224 11.96 -9.23 3.57
C VAL A 224 12.77 -10.09 2.60
N GLU A 225 12.62 -11.42 2.65
CA GLU A 225 13.31 -12.31 1.70
C GLU A 225 12.77 -12.15 0.27
N TYR A 226 11.47 -11.93 0.11
CA TYR A 226 10.88 -11.60 -1.19
C TYR A 226 11.39 -10.26 -1.74
N PHE A 227 11.51 -9.23 -0.90
CA PHE A 227 12.08 -7.94 -1.30
C PHE A 227 13.52 -8.08 -1.80
N LYS A 228 14.35 -8.84 -1.10
CA LYS A 228 15.74 -9.08 -1.49
C LYS A 228 15.87 -9.95 -2.75
N LYS A 229 14.98 -10.94 -2.89
CA LYS A 229 14.99 -11.83 -4.06
C LYS A 229 14.51 -11.13 -5.34
N TYR A 230 13.51 -10.23 -5.19
CA TYR A 230 12.84 -9.56 -6.30
C TYR A 230 12.85 -8.03 -6.12
N PRO A 231 14.03 -7.38 -6.11
CA PRO A 231 14.13 -5.96 -5.87
C PRO A 231 13.37 -5.15 -6.93
N GLY A 232 12.67 -4.09 -6.48
CA GLY A 232 11.94 -3.18 -7.35
C GLY A 232 10.59 -3.69 -7.87
N ARG A 233 10.17 -4.93 -7.51
CA ARG A 233 8.91 -5.51 -8.01
C ARG A 233 7.69 -5.15 -7.20
N PHE A 234 7.84 -4.61 -5.98
CA PHE A 234 6.74 -4.36 -5.04
C PHE A 234 6.50 -2.85 -4.91
N LYS A 235 5.56 -2.31 -5.72
CA LYS A 235 5.26 -0.87 -5.74
C LYS A 235 4.34 -0.44 -4.62
N LEU A 236 3.42 -1.32 -4.23
CA LEU A 236 2.49 -1.13 -3.15
C LEU A 236 2.72 -2.19 -2.08
N LEU A 237 2.47 -1.84 -0.82
CA LEU A 237 2.38 -2.81 0.28
C LEU A 237 1.02 -2.70 0.94
N HIS A 238 0.32 -3.83 1.09
CA HIS A 238 -0.75 -3.94 2.06
C HIS A 238 -0.13 -4.17 3.44
N ILE A 239 -0.29 -3.16 4.28
CA ILE A 239 0.09 -3.21 5.68
C ILE A 239 -1.08 -3.76 6.47
N LYS A 240 -1.00 -5.03 6.76
CA LYS A 240 -2.05 -5.85 7.37
C LYS A 240 -1.50 -6.64 8.53
N ASP A 241 -2.34 -6.92 9.51
CA ASP A 241 -2.09 -7.82 10.63
C ASP A 241 -3.31 -8.74 10.83
N HIS A 242 -3.30 -9.58 11.86
CA HIS A 242 -4.45 -10.44 12.19
C HIS A 242 -5.73 -9.63 12.47
N LYS A 243 -5.57 -8.50 13.16
CA LYS A 243 -6.61 -7.48 13.42
C LYS A 243 -6.01 -6.10 13.19
N GLU A 244 -6.08 -5.19 14.17
CA GLU A 244 -5.41 -3.89 14.09
C GLU A 244 -3.89 -4.05 14.00
N ILE A 245 -3.24 -3.21 13.21
CA ILE A 245 -1.80 -3.28 12.92
C ILE A 245 -0.97 -3.19 14.20
N GLY A 246 -0.01 -4.10 14.34
CA GLY A 246 0.97 -4.14 15.44
C GLY A 246 0.50 -4.87 16.68
N GLN A 247 -0.75 -5.33 16.76
CA GLN A 247 -1.28 -5.98 17.97
C GLN A 247 -0.91 -7.47 18.09
N SER A 248 -0.83 -8.19 16.96
CA SER A 248 -0.58 -9.64 17.00
C SER A 248 0.85 -10.01 17.34
N GLY A 249 1.81 -9.16 17.03
CA GLY A 249 3.24 -9.47 17.11
C GLY A 249 3.72 -10.49 16.05
N MET A 250 2.87 -10.89 15.10
CA MET A 250 3.19 -11.89 14.07
C MET A 250 3.96 -11.29 12.90
N VAL A 251 3.76 -10.01 12.61
CA VAL A 251 4.34 -9.30 11.47
C VAL A 251 5.46 -8.39 11.94
N GLY A 252 6.67 -8.60 11.43
CA GLY A 252 7.86 -7.81 11.76
C GLY A 252 7.91 -6.49 10.99
N PHE A 253 7.03 -5.54 11.29
CA PHE A 253 6.87 -4.29 10.54
C PHE A 253 8.15 -3.48 10.44
N ASP A 254 8.95 -3.38 11.51
CA ASP A 254 10.20 -2.63 11.52
C ASP A 254 11.20 -3.16 10.48
N ALA A 255 11.33 -4.48 10.37
CA ALA A 255 12.19 -5.13 9.36
C ALA A 255 11.64 -4.93 7.94
N ILE A 256 10.32 -4.99 7.76
CA ILE A 256 9.65 -4.77 6.47
C ILE A 256 9.92 -3.34 5.99
N PHE A 257 9.64 -2.34 6.82
CA PHE A 257 9.82 -0.94 6.46
C PHE A 257 11.29 -0.54 6.22
N LYS A 258 12.24 -1.13 6.95
CA LYS A 258 13.68 -0.95 6.70
C LYS A 258 14.13 -1.47 5.32
N ASN A 259 13.40 -2.40 4.74
CA ASN A 259 13.70 -2.98 3.43
C ASN A 259 12.76 -2.48 2.30
N ALA A 260 11.86 -1.54 2.59
CA ALA A 260 10.87 -1.03 1.62
C ALA A 260 11.52 -0.40 0.37
N GLU A 261 12.68 0.23 0.52
CA GLU A 261 13.42 0.82 -0.60
C GLU A 261 13.95 -0.25 -1.57
N VAL A 262 14.48 -1.36 -1.06
CA VAL A 262 14.91 -2.51 -1.88
C VAL A 262 13.72 -3.11 -2.61
N ALA A 263 12.57 -3.20 -1.96
CA ALA A 263 11.31 -3.67 -2.55
C ALA A 263 10.84 -2.78 -3.72
N GLY A 264 11.19 -1.50 -3.70
CA GLY A 264 10.74 -0.50 -4.68
C GLY A 264 9.40 0.11 -4.33
N VAL A 265 9.06 0.15 -3.04
CA VAL A 265 7.77 0.65 -2.53
C VAL A 265 7.58 2.11 -2.90
N GLU A 266 6.41 2.43 -3.42
CA GLU A 266 5.95 3.79 -3.72
C GLU A 266 4.88 4.24 -2.72
N HIS A 267 3.97 3.35 -2.31
CA HIS A 267 2.93 3.64 -1.33
C HIS A 267 2.67 2.46 -0.40
N ILE A 268 2.14 2.77 0.78
CA ILE A 268 1.69 1.82 1.79
C ILE A 268 0.20 2.00 2.04
N ILE A 269 -0.53 0.91 2.07
CA ILE A 269 -1.99 0.88 2.19
C ILE A 269 -2.37 -0.03 3.35
N VAL A 270 -3.10 0.52 4.32
CA VAL A 270 -3.65 -0.24 5.44
C VAL A 270 -4.78 -1.13 4.94
N GLU A 271 -4.78 -2.40 5.32
CA GLU A 271 -5.95 -3.25 5.22
C GLU A 271 -6.21 -3.95 6.56
N ALA A 272 -7.47 -3.92 7.01
CA ALA A 272 -7.93 -4.66 8.19
C ALA A 272 -9.25 -5.35 7.88
N GLU A 273 -9.32 -6.66 8.03
CA GLU A 273 -10.53 -7.45 7.75
C GLU A 273 -11.25 -7.91 9.01
N ALA A 274 -10.56 -7.84 10.15
CA ALA A 274 -11.09 -8.13 11.48
C ALA A 274 -10.60 -7.08 12.48
N TYR A 275 -11.36 -6.88 13.56
CA TYR A 275 -11.09 -5.87 14.57
C TYR A 275 -11.27 -6.44 15.97
N GLU A 276 -10.43 -6.01 16.91
CA GLU A 276 -10.71 -6.15 18.36
C GLU A 276 -11.69 -5.08 18.81
N CYS A 277 -11.61 -3.88 18.23
CA CYS A 277 -12.55 -2.79 18.45
C CYS A 277 -13.97 -3.16 18.00
N ALA A 278 -14.96 -2.68 18.75
CA ALA A 278 -16.37 -2.85 18.38
C ALA A 278 -16.78 -1.98 17.17
N ASP A 279 -16.12 -0.84 16.96
CA ASP A 279 -16.33 0.07 15.80
C ASP A 279 -15.12 -0.06 14.84
N MET A 280 -15.42 -0.34 13.58
CA MET A 280 -14.41 -0.42 12.51
C MET A 280 -13.63 0.88 12.32
N MET A 281 -14.29 2.03 12.51
CA MET A 281 -13.62 3.34 12.37
C MET A 281 -12.60 3.55 13.49
N ASP A 282 -12.86 3.06 14.70
CA ASP A 282 -11.87 3.08 15.78
C ASP A 282 -10.71 2.14 15.45
N GLY A 283 -11.00 0.96 14.89
CA GLY A 283 -9.97 0.01 14.47
C GLY A 283 -9.06 0.57 13.38
N VAL A 284 -9.59 1.16 12.30
CA VAL A 284 -8.75 1.79 11.26
C VAL A 284 -8.03 3.03 11.78
N LYS A 285 -8.59 3.72 12.78
CA LYS A 285 -7.87 4.81 13.47
C LYS A 285 -6.65 4.28 14.23
N LEU A 286 -6.78 3.18 14.96
CA LEU A 286 -5.63 2.56 15.65
C LEU A 286 -4.55 2.12 14.67
N CYS A 287 -4.93 1.59 13.50
CA CYS A 287 -3.99 1.27 12.44
C CYS A 287 -3.23 2.51 11.94
N ALA A 288 -3.95 3.63 11.70
CA ALA A 288 -3.33 4.89 11.33
C ALA A 288 -2.38 5.40 12.43
N ASP A 289 -2.85 5.44 13.68
CA ASP A 289 -2.06 5.91 14.83
C ASP A 289 -0.76 5.10 14.98
N TYR A 290 -0.81 3.77 14.79
CA TYR A 290 0.38 2.93 14.81
C TYR A 290 1.42 3.36 13.77
N LEU A 291 1.02 3.52 12.51
CA LEU A 291 1.92 3.89 11.42
C LEU A 291 2.43 5.33 11.55
N LEU A 292 1.55 6.26 11.94
CA LEU A 292 1.90 7.67 12.10
C LEU A 292 2.93 7.89 13.22
N ASN A 293 2.88 7.08 14.28
CA ASN A 293 3.79 7.18 15.42
C ASN A 293 5.04 6.28 15.29
N ALA A 294 5.11 5.37 14.32
CA ALA A 294 6.24 4.47 14.17
C ALA A 294 7.44 5.14 13.51
N ASP A 295 8.56 5.25 14.21
CA ASP A 295 9.79 5.90 13.72
C ASP A 295 10.38 5.24 12.46
N PHE A 296 10.11 3.96 12.24
CA PHE A 296 10.57 3.20 11.08
C PHE A 296 9.74 3.44 9.82
N VAL A 297 8.60 4.13 9.91
CA VAL A 297 7.76 4.49 8.76
C VAL A 297 8.18 5.86 8.24
N LYS A 298 8.60 5.93 6.97
CA LYS A 298 8.99 7.17 6.30
C LYS A 298 7.77 8.06 6.02
N ALA A 299 8.02 9.36 5.85
CA ALA A 299 6.97 10.32 5.48
C ALA A 299 6.39 10.01 4.08
N CYS A 300 7.24 9.59 3.14
CA CYS A 300 6.86 9.23 1.79
C CYS A 300 7.83 8.17 1.24
N TYR A 301 7.34 7.27 0.39
CA TYR A 301 8.12 6.24 -0.29
C TYR A 301 8.27 6.54 -1.80
N SER A 302 7.32 7.24 -2.41
CA SER A 302 7.43 7.71 -3.80
C SER A 302 8.55 8.76 -3.92
N LYS A 303 9.36 8.63 -4.98
CA LYS A 303 10.46 9.56 -5.31
C LYS A 303 9.95 10.77 -6.06
#